data_1611b5d53718766cbb2a0c37103698a0
#
_entry.id   1611b5d53718766cbb2a0c37103698a0
#
_cell.length_a   1.000
_cell.length_b   1.000
_cell.length_c   1.000
_cell.angle_alpha   90.00
_cell.angle_beta   90.00
_cell.angle_gamma   90.00
#
_symmetry.space_group_name_H-M   'P 1'
#
loop_
_entity.id
_entity.type
_entity.pdbx_description
1 polymer ?
#
loop_
_entity_poly.entity_id
_entity_poly.type
_entity_poly.pdbx_seq_one_letter_code
_entity_poly.pdbx_strand_id
1 'polypeptide(L)'
;MKPKADALRIDESSKHYTHLNFKNDPDEFQFVIISDNAGGTRPGVLARAVEMTNLLQPELVVHVGDLIEGYSDDEDQIRAWWQEMDEILEQLEMPFFFLPGNHDFYSDASIKAWRERFGDERGYYHFVYKDVLFLMINTEDPPKTLADLKRISPEGYDRMMLNFKALGMVKGDLTLEDIKKVDELADWVGVINISDAQVAYFEEVLEANPDVRWTFCFMHAPPYFTPTSGEKDPGNFAKIEALLGDRPYTVYSAHTHIYDYEERNGRDFITTSTSGGISFPRPGAIDHIVWITIAHEGPKIVNLLLNGIMDKKGPPKDDALEEIGLYTPKD
;
A
#
# COMPACT_ATOMS: atom_id res chain seq x y z
N MET A 1 26.68 -12.86 16.21
CA MET A 1 27.46 -14.08 15.84
C MET A 1 28.41 -13.68 14.73
N LYS A 2 29.74 -13.89 14.81
CA LYS A 2 30.63 -13.57 13.68
C LYS A 2 30.28 -14.52 12.53
N PRO A 3 30.15 -14.02 11.28
CA PRO A 3 29.87 -14.87 10.14
C PRO A 3 30.94 -15.95 10.04
N LYS A 4 30.53 -17.18 9.74
CA LYS A 4 31.46 -18.29 9.51
C LYS A 4 32.34 -17.95 8.32
N ALA A 5 33.61 -17.72 8.58
CA ALA A 5 34.64 -17.55 7.51
C ALA A 5 34.75 -18.77 6.58
N ASP A 6 34.07 -19.87 6.88
CA ASP A 6 34.16 -21.15 6.20
C ASP A 6 33.56 -21.16 4.77
N ALA A 7 32.79 -20.14 4.37
CA ALA A 7 32.18 -20.05 3.04
C ALA A 7 33.07 -19.29 2.01
N LEU A 8 34.03 -18.50 2.47
CA LEU A 8 34.94 -17.77 1.58
C LEU A 8 36.18 -18.61 1.29
N ARG A 9 36.44 -18.82 0.02
CA ARG A 9 37.73 -19.32 -0.49
C ARG A 9 38.32 -18.27 -1.37
N ILE A 10 39.45 -17.71 -0.94
CA ILE A 10 40.17 -16.66 -1.67
C ILE A 10 41.66 -16.98 -1.64
N ASP A 11 42.39 -16.60 -2.69
CA ASP A 11 43.84 -16.58 -2.67
C ASP A 11 44.30 -15.46 -1.72
N GLU A 12 44.96 -15.83 -0.63
CA GLU A 12 45.41 -14.91 0.42
C GLU A 12 46.47 -13.92 -0.09
N SER A 13 47.11 -14.21 -1.22
CA SER A 13 48.02 -13.25 -1.88
C SER A 13 47.30 -12.13 -2.61
N SER A 14 46.00 -12.30 -2.91
CA SER A 14 45.15 -11.32 -3.59
C SER A 14 44.45 -10.41 -2.56
N LYS A 15 44.68 -9.10 -2.64
CA LYS A 15 44.06 -8.09 -1.75
C LYS A 15 43.21 -7.07 -2.54
N HIS A 16 42.45 -7.56 -3.52
CA HIS A 16 41.56 -6.73 -4.34
C HIS A 16 40.19 -6.51 -3.71
N TYR A 17 40.13 -6.30 -2.39
CA TYR A 17 38.92 -6.07 -1.60
C TYR A 17 39.18 -5.06 -0.50
N THR A 18 38.11 -4.38 -0.03
CA THR A 18 38.20 -3.38 1.04
C THR A 18 38.17 -4.02 2.42
N HIS A 19 37.30 -5.02 2.61
CA HIS A 19 37.15 -5.81 3.83
C HIS A 19 36.38 -7.10 3.53
N LEU A 20 36.35 -8.02 4.50
CA LEU A 20 35.66 -9.32 4.40
C LEU A 20 34.49 -9.43 5.40
N ASN A 21 33.90 -8.32 5.78
CA ASN A 21 32.70 -8.27 6.62
C ASN A 21 31.46 -8.42 5.73
N PHE A 22 31.04 -9.67 5.53
CA PHE A 22 29.84 -9.98 4.75
C PHE A 22 28.57 -9.64 5.53
N LYS A 23 27.58 -9.10 4.83
CA LYS A 23 26.22 -8.93 5.35
C LYS A 23 25.42 -10.20 5.07
N ASN A 24 25.41 -11.11 6.01
CA ASN A 24 24.77 -12.42 5.92
C ASN A 24 24.16 -12.85 7.26
N ASP A 25 23.64 -11.89 8.02
CA ASP A 25 22.92 -12.19 9.26
C ASP A 25 21.62 -12.94 8.89
N PRO A 26 21.39 -14.15 9.44
CA PRO A 26 20.19 -14.93 9.16
C PRO A 26 18.91 -14.29 9.72
N ASP A 27 19.03 -13.35 10.65
CA ASP A 27 17.90 -12.61 11.23
C ASP A 27 17.52 -11.37 10.38
N GLU A 28 18.37 -10.97 9.44
CA GLU A 28 18.01 -9.99 8.42
C GLU A 28 17.07 -10.61 7.37
N PHE A 29 16.07 -9.84 6.93
CA PHE A 29 15.18 -10.26 5.85
C PHE A 29 14.67 -9.05 5.05
N GLN A 30 14.12 -9.32 3.89
CA GLN A 30 13.57 -8.29 3.02
C GLN A 30 12.09 -8.54 2.74
N PHE A 31 11.34 -7.46 2.69
CA PHE A 31 9.97 -7.51 2.19
C PHE A 31 9.67 -6.29 1.30
N VAL A 32 8.60 -6.41 0.52
CA VAL A 32 8.15 -5.36 -0.40
C VAL A 32 6.77 -4.87 0.02
N ILE A 33 6.53 -3.56 -0.13
CA ILE A 33 5.19 -2.98 -0.07
C ILE A 33 4.78 -2.62 -1.49
N ILE A 34 3.57 -3.07 -1.86
CA ILE A 34 2.83 -2.69 -3.06
C ILE A 34 1.62 -1.89 -2.60
N SER A 35 1.28 -0.85 -3.33
CA SER A 35 0.21 0.09 -2.98
C SER A 35 -0.93 0.04 -3.99
N ASP A 36 -1.84 0.96 -3.90
CA ASP A 36 -3.08 1.15 -4.65
C ASP A 36 -2.99 0.69 -6.12
N ASN A 37 -3.83 -0.25 -6.49
CA ASN A 37 -4.11 -0.60 -7.88
C ASN A 37 -5.42 0.03 -8.36
N ALA A 38 -6.37 0.24 -7.44
CA ALA A 38 -7.66 0.85 -7.70
C ALA A 38 -7.62 2.38 -7.66
N GLY A 39 -8.77 3.01 -7.81
CA GLY A 39 -8.87 4.45 -7.94
C GLY A 39 -8.45 4.93 -9.32
N GLY A 40 -9.04 4.33 -10.39
CA GLY A 40 -8.67 4.58 -11.77
C GLY A 40 -7.52 3.67 -12.22
N THR A 41 -7.74 2.36 -12.15
CA THR A 41 -6.76 1.32 -12.51
C THR A 41 -6.13 1.56 -13.88
N ARG A 42 -4.81 1.62 -13.91
CA ARG A 42 -4.01 1.71 -15.13
C ARG A 42 -3.53 0.31 -15.54
N PRO A 43 -4.00 -0.22 -16.69
CA PRO A 43 -3.69 -1.59 -17.10
C PRO A 43 -2.17 -1.86 -17.16
N GLY A 44 -1.76 -3.00 -16.61
CA GLY A 44 -0.39 -3.50 -16.67
C GLY A 44 0.56 -2.94 -15.60
N VAL A 45 0.21 -1.89 -14.85
CA VAL A 45 1.13 -1.31 -13.85
C VAL A 45 1.30 -2.24 -12.65
N LEU A 46 0.22 -2.81 -12.11
CA LEU A 46 0.31 -3.80 -11.03
C LEU A 46 1.03 -5.07 -11.49
N ALA A 47 0.73 -5.56 -12.70
CA ALA A 47 1.44 -6.71 -13.27
C ALA A 47 2.96 -6.45 -13.37
N ARG A 48 3.34 -5.22 -13.72
CA ARG A 48 4.74 -4.77 -13.70
C ARG A 48 5.31 -4.77 -12.28
N ALA A 49 4.56 -4.31 -11.28
CA ALA A 49 5.02 -4.33 -9.89
C ALA A 49 5.27 -5.77 -9.40
N VAL A 50 4.39 -6.71 -9.76
CA VAL A 50 4.54 -8.14 -9.46
C VAL A 50 5.78 -8.72 -10.15
N GLU A 51 5.96 -8.46 -11.45
CA GLU A 51 7.16 -8.89 -12.20
C GLU A 51 8.44 -8.37 -11.55
N MET A 52 8.49 -7.09 -11.20
CA MET A 52 9.67 -6.47 -10.58
C MET A 52 9.92 -7.04 -9.17
N THR A 53 8.87 -7.32 -8.43
CA THR A 53 8.97 -7.96 -7.12
C THR A 53 9.55 -9.37 -7.23
N ASN A 54 9.13 -10.16 -8.21
CA ASN A 54 9.71 -11.48 -8.48
C ASN A 54 11.19 -11.41 -8.87
N LEU A 55 11.64 -10.38 -9.59
CA LEU A 55 13.07 -10.18 -9.88
C LEU A 55 13.89 -9.89 -8.62
N LEU A 56 13.31 -9.24 -7.63
CA LEU A 56 13.98 -8.85 -6.39
C LEU A 56 13.99 -9.93 -5.31
N GLN A 57 13.08 -10.92 -5.38
CA GLN A 57 12.99 -12.07 -4.47
C GLN A 57 12.92 -11.69 -2.99
N PRO A 58 11.97 -10.85 -2.53
CA PRO A 58 11.75 -10.61 -1.10
C PRO A 58 11.17 -11.87 -0.42
N GLU A 59 11.22 -11.93 0.91
CA GLU A 59 10.65 -13.06 1.65
C GLU A 59 9.12 -13.00 1.73
N LEU A 60 8.52 -11.81 1.67
CA LEU A 60 7.07 -11.60 1.63
C LEU A 60 6.74 -10.23 1.00
N VAL A 61 5.47 -10.05 0.67
CA VAL A 61 4.91 -8.81 0.15
C VAL A 61 3.73 -8.37 1.00
N VAL A 62 3.63 -7.08 1.27
CA VAL A 62 2.48 -6.45 1.94
C VAL A 62 1.81 -5.49 0.97
N HIS A 63 0.48 -5.53 0.90
CA HIS A 63 -0.32 -4.57 0.16
C HIS A 63 -1.13 -3.70 1.13
N VAL A 64 -1.24 -2.41 0.83
CA VAL A 64 -1.82 -1.41 1.74
C VAL A 64 -3.19 -0.89 1.29
N GLY A 65 -4.00 -1.77 0.68
CA GLY A 65 -5.40 -1.49 0.32
C GLY A 65 -5.61 -1.02 -1.11
N ASP A 66 -6.88 -0.97 -1.51
CA ASP A 66 -7.35 -0.59 -2.84
C ASP A 66 -6.83 -1.51 -3.96
N LEU A 67 -7.16 -2.80 -3.84
CA LEU A 67 -6.84 -3.80 -4.86
C LEU A 67 -7.78 -3.76 -6.05
N ILE A 68 -9.10 -3.63 -5.81
CA ILE A 68 -10.14 -3.62 -6.83
C ILE A 68 -10.86 -2.27 -6.89
N GLU A 69 -11.46 -1.91 -8.01
CA GLU A 69 -12.22 -0.65 -8.14
C GLU A 69 -13.41 -0.54 -7.19
N GLY A 70 -14.07 -1.62 -6.86
CA GLY A 70 -15.02 -1.81 -5.75
C GLY A 70 -16.30 -0.95 -5.75
N TYR A 71 -16.36 0.16 -6.46
CA TYR A 71 -17.51 1.08 -6.48
C TYR A 71 -18.67 0.57 -7.32
N SER A 72 -19.19 -0.62 -6.96
CA SER A 72 -20.31 -1.25 -7.63
C SER A 72 -21.13 -2.07 -6.64
N ASP A 73 -22.45 -2.05 -6.78
CA ASP A 73 -23.36 -3.00 -6.10
C ASP A 73 -23.60 -4.27 -6.92
N ASP A 74 -22.99 -4.37 -8.11
CA ASP A 74 -23.07 -5.53 -8.99
C ASP A 74 -22.05 -6.59 -8.56
N GLU A 75 -22.54 -7.67 -7.96
CA GLU A 75 -21.70 -8.78 -7.47
C GLU A 75 -20.91 -9.45 -8.62
N ASP A 76 -21.43 -9.50 -9.84
CA ASP A 76 -20.71 -10.09 -10.99
C ASP A 76 -19.54 -9.20 -11.39
N GLN A 77 -19.69 -7.88 -11.33
CA GLN A 77 -18.62 -6.94 -11.58
C GLN A 77 -17.54 -7.03 -10.49
N ILE A 78 -17.93 -7.12 -9.22
CA ILE A 78 -16.97 -7.29 -8.10
C ILE A 78 -16.18 -8.60 -8.28
N ARG A 79 -16.87 -9.70 -8.63
CA ARG A 79 -16.19 -10.98 -8.90
C ARG A 79 -15.23 -10.90 -10.08
N ALA A 80 -15.59 -10.20 -11.14
CA ALA A 80 -14.73 -10.01 -12.30
C ALA A 80 -13.43 -9.26 -11.93
N TRP A 81 -13.52 -8.19 -11.14
CA TRP A 81 -12.34 -7.46 -10.67
C TRP A 81 -11.42 -8.32 -9.78
N TRP A 82 -12.02 -9.13 -8.89
CA TRP A 82 -11.23 -10.07 -8.09
C TRP A 82 -10.55 -11.14 -8.95
N GLN A 83 -11.22 -11.63 -9.99
CA GLN A 83 -10.61 -12.58 -10.92
C GLN A 83 -9.42 -11.95 -11.66
N GLU A 84 -9.54 -10.73 -12.14
CA GLU A 84 -8.41 -10.00 -12.77
C GLU A 84 -7.24 -9.85 -11.79
N MET A 85 -7.52 -9.59 -10.51
CA MET A 85 -6.49 -9.54 -9.48
C MET A 85 -5.83 -10.89 -9.26
N ASP A 86 -6.61 -11.97 -9.18
CA ASP A 86 -6.06 -13.31 -8.99
C ASP A 86 -5.09 -13.69 -10.10
N GLU A 87 -5.44 -13.41 -11.36
CA GLU A 87 -4.59 -13.69 -12.52
C GLU A 87 -3.23 -12.97 -12.46
N ILE A 88 -3.17 -11.80 -11.81
CA ILE A 88 -1.93 -11.06 -11.59
C ILE A 88 -1.20 -11.60 -10.35
N LEU A 89 -1.89 -11.76 -9.24
CA LEU A 89 -1.29 -12.13 -7.95
C LEU A 89 -0.82 -13.57 -7.90
N GLU A 90 -1.44 -14.48 -8.67
CA GLU A 90 -0.96 -15.87 -8.83
C GLU A 90 0.45 -15.96 -9.43
N GLN A 91 0.94 -14.88 -10.05
CA GLN A 91 2.31 -14.83 -10.58
C GLN A 91 3.34 -14.48 -9.50
N LEU A 92 2.94 -14.04 -8.30
CA LEU A 92 3.87 -13.80 -7.20
C LEU A 92 4.45 -15.12 -6.67
N GLU A 93 5.77 -15.12 -6.49
CA GLU A 93 6.50 -16.31 -6.02
C GLU A 93 6.59 -16.39 -4.48
N MET A 94 6.17 -15.35 -3.75
CA MET A 94 6.25 -15.24 -2.30
C MET A 94 4.88 -14.93 -1.67
N PRO A 95 4.72 -15.15 -0.34
CA PRO A 95 3.48 -14.82 0.36
C PRO A 95 3.10 -13.34 0.22
N PHE A 96 1.80 -13.11 0.01
CA PHE A 96 1.20 -11.79 -0.15
C PHE A 96 0.19 -11.54 0.99
N PHE A 97 0.40 -10.48 1.75
CA PHE A 97 -0.45 -10.04 2.84
C PHE A 97 -1.13 -8.72 2.47
N PHE A 98 -2.43 -8.62 2.63
CA PHE A 98 -3.16 -7.43 2.23
C PHE A 98 -4.18 -7.02 3.30
N LEU A 99 -4.49 -5.73 3.32
CA LEU A 99 -5.57 -5.12 4.07
C LEU A 99 -6.52 -4.42 3.10
N PRO A 100 -7.78 -4.16 3.48
CA PRO A 100 -8.69 -3.44 2.62
C PRO A 100 -8.39 -1.95 2.59
N GLY A 101 -8.67 -1.32 1.43
CA GLY A 101 -8.87 0.10 1.31
C GLY A 101 -10.34 0.45 1.13
N ASN A 102 -10.64 1.73 0.90
CA ASN A 102 -12.00 2.17 0.73
C ASN A 102 -12.67 1.56 -0.53
N HIS A 103 -11.92 1.34 -1.60
CA HIS A 103 -12.44 0.68 -2.80
C HIS A 103 -12.86 -0.77 -2.52
N ASP A 104 -12.12 -1.49 -1.68
CA ASP A 104 -12.41 -2.89 -1.36
C ASP A 104 -13.65 -3.06 -0.44
N PHE A 105 -14.02 -2.00 0.32
CA PHE A 105 -15.10 -2.03 1.33
C PHE A 105 -16.26 -1.06 1.08
N TYR A 106 -16.38 -0.51 -0.12
CA TYR A 106 -17.30 0.60 -0.37
C TYR A 106 -18.74 0.19 -0.69
N SER A 107 -19.03 -1.07 -0.97
CA SER A 107 -20.37 -1.57 -1.22
C SER A 107 -20.67 -2.84 -0.43
N ASP A 108 -21.96 -3.13 -0.21
CA ASP A 108 -22.38 -4.39 0.40
C ASP A 108 -21.90 -5.60 -0.43
N ALA A 109 -21.85 -5.44 -1.75
CA ALA A 109 -21.33 -6.47 -2.66
C ALA A 109 -19.82 -6.69 -2.49
N SER A 110 -19.03 -5.62 -2.35
CA SER A 110 -17.58 -5.74 -2.12
C SER A 110 -17.26 -6.31 -0.74
N ILE A 111 -17.96 -5.90 0.32
CA ILE A 111 -17.81 -6.46 1.67
C ILE A 111 -18.18 -7.95 1.69
N LYS A 112 -19.25 -8.33 1.01
CA LYS A 112 -19.64 -9.73 0.86
C LYS A 112 -18.57 -10.55 0.15
N ALA A 113 -18.05 -10.06 -0.96
CA ALA A 113 -16.98 -10.72 -1.72
C ALA A 113 -15.70 -10.86 -0.89
N TRP A 114 -15.35 -9.83 -0.10
CA TRP A 114 -14.22 -9.89 0.84
C TRP A 114 -14.41 -11.00 1.87
N ARG A 115 -15.58 -11.05 2.51
CA ARG A 115 -15.92 -12.09 3.49
C ARG A 115 -15.86 -13.50 2.90
N GLU A 116 -16.42 -13.68 1.71
CA GLU A 116 -16.38 -14.98 1.00
C GLU A 116 -14.97 -15.41 0.68
N ARG A 117 -14.10 -14.45 0.35
CA ARG A 117 -12.71 -14.70 -0.04
C ARG A 117 -11.79 -14.98 1.16
N PHE A 118 -11.90 -14.21 2.22
CA PHE A 118 -10.97 -14.22 3.36
C PHE A 118 -11.54 -14.83 4.63
N GLY A 119 -12.83 -15.18 4.64
CA GLY A 119 -13.50 -15.75 5.80
C GLY A 119 -13.74 -14.77 6.94
N ASP A 120 -13.37 -13.51 6.78
CA ASP A 120 -13.48 -12.46 7.80
C ASP A 120 -13.84 -11.11 7.16
N GLU A 121 -14.86 -10.46 7.71
CA GLU A 121 -15.29 -9.12 7.27
C GLU A 121 -14.59 -7.98 8.01
N ARG A 122 -13.83 -8.27 9.07
CA ARG A 122 -13.15 -7.25 9.88
C ARG A 122 -12.06 -6.54 9.10
N GLY A 123 -11.33 -7.27 8.26
CA GLY A 123 -10.25 -6.73 7.44
C GLY A 123 -9.01 -6.26 8.23
N TYR A 124 -8.97 -6.48 9.56
CA TYR A 124 -7.81 -6.20 10.40
C TYR A 124 -7.29 -7.46 11.08
N TYR A 125 -5.97 -7.56 11.15
CA TYR A 125 -5.28 -8.71 11.74
C TYR A 125 -3.82 -8.35 12.05
N HIS A 126 -3.06 -9.31 12.58
CA HIS A 126 -1.62 -9.18 12.79
C HIS A 126 -0.91 -10.48 12.45
N PHE A 127 0.38 -10.36 12.25
CA PHE A 127 1.29 -11.50 12.24
C PHE A 127 2.66 -11.09 12.75
N VAL A 128 3.46 -12.07 13.17
CA VAL A 128 4.85 -11.85 13.57
C VAL A 128 5.74 -12.69 12.67
N TYR A 129 6.77 -12.05 12.13
CA TYR A 129 7.78 -12.74 11.32
C TYR A 129 9.18 -12.30 11.74
N LYS A 130 10.06 -13.24 12.11
CA LYS A 130 11.43 -13.00 12.59
C LYS A 130 11.51 -11.85 13.62
N ASP A 131 10.68 -11.94 14.67
CA ASP A 131 10.57 -10.95 15.76
C ASP A 131 10.18 -9.53 15.31
N VAL A 132 9.54 -9.40 14.16
CA VAL A 132 8.91 -8.17 13.69
C VAL A 132 7.40 -8.35 13.69
N LEU A 133 6.68 -7.42 14.31
CA LEU A 133 5.22 -7.41 14.39
C LEU A 133 4.66 -6.56 13.25
N PHE A 134 3.70 -7.12 12.53
CA PHE A 134 2.95 -6.48 11.46
C PHE A 134 1.50 -6.30 11.90
N LEU A 135 1.08 -5.06 12.12
CA LEU A 135 -0.30 -4.69 12.41
C LEU A 135 -0.99 -4.27 11.12
N MET A 136 -1.97 -5.04 10.69
CA MET A 136 -2.77 -4.77 9.50
C MET A 136 -4.07 -4.08 9.96
N ILE A 137 -4.08 -2.76 9.88
CA ILE A 137 -5.12 -1.89 10.44
C ILE A 137 -6.12 -1.53 9.34
N ASN A 138 -7.40 -1.84 9.56
CA ASN A 138 -8.48 -1.48 8.65
C ASN A 138 -8.98 -0.06 8.95
N THR A 139 -8.84 0.86 8.00
CA THR A 139 -9.34 2.24 8.11
C THR A 139 -10.80 2.41 7.71
N GLU A 140 -11.45 1.32 7.27
CA GLU A 140 -12.84 1.23 6.87
C GLU A 140 -13.69 0.42 7.89
N ASP A 141 -13.40 0.53 9.19
CA ASP A 141 -14.07 -0.26 10.25
C ASP A 141 -14.77 0.63 11.30
N PRO A 142 -16.12 0.68 11.35
CA PRO A 142 -17.06 0.01 10.44
C PRO A 142 -17.07 0.67 9.05
N PRO A 143 -17.33 -0.11 7.99
CA PRO A 143 -17.35 0.43 6.62
C PRO A 143 -18.48 1.43 6.42
N LYS A 144 -18.23 2.42 5.56
CA LYS A 144 -19.24 3.38 5.08
C LYS A 144 -19.55 3.07 3.63
N THR A 145 -20.70 2.45 3.39
CA THR A 145 -21.07 2.01 2.04
C THR A 145 -21.67 3.14 1.20
N LEU A 146 -21.70 2.91 -0.13
CA LEU A 146 -22.43 3.77 -1.08
C LEU A 146 -23.91 3.95 -0.67
N ALA A 147 -24.53 2.90 -0.15
CA ALA A 147 -25.92 2.94 0.32
C ALA A 147 -26.05 3.87 1.53
N ASP A 148 -25.10 3.84 2.47
CA ASP A 148 -25.11 4.76 3.61
C ASP A 148 -24.92 6.21 3.16
N LEU A 149 -23.98 6.46 2.27
CA LEU A 149 -23.74 7.79 1.74
C LEU A 149 -25.01 8.34 1.05
N LYS A 150 -25.62 7.54 0.18
CA LYS A 150 -26.85 7.91 -0.52
C LYS A 150 -28.00 8.21 0.44
N ARG A 151 -28.06 7.49 1.57
CA ARG A 151 -29.05 7.71 2.63
C ARG A 151 -28.79 8.98 3.43
N ILE A 152 -27.53 9.26 3.77
CA ILE A 152 -27.12 10.38 4.62
C ILE A 152 -27.02 11.69 3.83
N SER A 153 -26.50 11.64 2.63
CA SER A 153 -26.27 12.78 1.74
C SER A 153 -26.51 12.40 0.29
N PRO A 154 -27.76 12.38 -0.19
CA PRO A 154 -28.08 12.08 -1.60
C PRO A 154 -27.33 12.98 -2.58
N GLU A 155 -27.24 14.29 -2.28
CA GLU A 155 -26.53 15.25 -3.13
C GLU A 155 -25.01 14.99 -3.13
N GLY A 156 -24.44 14.61 -1.98
CA GLY A 156 -23.04 14.20 -1.85
C GLY A 156 -22.76 12.94 -2.65
N TYR A 157 -23.65 11.95 -2.58
CA TYR A 157 -23.57 10.73 -3.39
C TYR A 157 -23.58 11.03 -4.89
N ASP A 158 -24.55 11.85 -5.37
CA ASP A 158 -24.65 12.21 -6.78
C ASP A 158 -23.40 12.95 -7.28
N ARG A 159 -22.84 13.84 -6.46
CA ARG A 159 -21.60 14.57 -6.77
C ARG A 159 -20.41 13.64 -6.86
N MET A 160 -20.30 12.70 -5.92
CA MET A 160 -19.22 11.71 -5.93
C MET A 160 -19.28 10.83 -7.17
N MET A 161 -20.46 10.28 -7.47
CA MET A 161 -20.65 9.44 -8.66
C MET A 161 -20.33 10.19 -9.95
N LEU A 162 -20.58 11.50 -9.98
CA LEU A 162 -20.22 12.36 -11.10
C LEU A 162 -18.69 12.50 -11.23
N ASN A 163 -18.00 12.72 -10.11
CA ASN A 163 -16.55 12.80 -10.10
C ASN A 163 -15.90 11.47 -10.51
N PHE A 164 -16.41 10.34 -10.02
CA PHE A 164 -15.94 9.01 -10.42
C PHE A 164 -16.12 8.73 -11.91
N LYS A 165 -17.23 9.17 -12.51
CA LYS A 165 -17.40 9.13 -13.98
C LYS A 165 -16.39 10.00 -14.70
N ALA A 166 -16.13 11.21 -14.20
CA ALA A 166 -15.16 12.13 -14.78
C ALA A 166 -13.72 11.57 -14.75
N LEU A 167 -13.40 10.80 -13.71
CA LEU A 167 -12.12 10.11 -13.54
C LEU A 167 -12.05 8.75 -14.25
N GLY A 168 -13.14 8.30 -14.86
CA GLY A 168 -13.21 6.99 -15.54
C GLY A 168 -13.32 5.78 -14.61
N MET A 169 -13.51 6.01 -13.31
CA MET A 169 -13.63 4.95 -12.28
C MET A 169 -14.99 4.25 -12.35
N VAL A 170 -16.02 4.92 -12.85
CA VAL A 170 -17.37 4.39 -13.06
C VAL A 170 -17.78 4.61 -14.49
N LYS A 171 -18.36 3.57 -15.12
CA LYS A 171 -18.85 3.65 -16.51
C LYS A 171 -20.05 4.60 -16.61
N GLY A 172 -20.09 5.43 -17.65
CA GLY A 172 -21.22 6.30 -17.99
C GLY A 172 -20.74 7.54 -18.72
N ASP A 173 -21.62 8.05 -19.61
CA ASP A 173 -21.35 9.26 -20.34
C ASP A 173 -21.51 10.51 -19.46
N LEU A 174 -20.66 11.49 -19.65
CA LEU A 174 -20.76 12.81 -19.04
C LEU A 174 -21.41 13.78 -20.02
N THR A 175 -22.39 14.52 -19.54
CA THR A 175 -22.94 15.65 -20.28
C THR A 175 -22.10 16.93 -20.06
N LEU A 176 -22.26 17.94 -20.92
CA LEU A 176 -21.62 19.25 -20.73
C LEU A 176 -22.08 19.95 -19.42
N GLU A 177 -23.27 19.61 -18.92
CA GLU A 177 -23.77 20.10 -17.64
C GLU A 177 -23.10 19.39 -16.47
N ASP A 178 -22.86 18.08 -16.60
CA ASP A 178 -22.15 17.28 -15.63
C ASP A 178 -20.71 17.77 -15.47
N ILE A 179 -19.99 18.01 -16.57
CA ILE A 179 -18.61 18.53 -16.53
C ILE A 179 -18.50 19.85 -15.78
N LYS A 180 -19.54 20.70 -15.84
CA LYS A 180 -19.56 21.96 -15.07
C LYS A 180 -19.80 21.77 -13.58
N LYS A 181 -20.31 20.61 -13.17
CA LYS A 181 -20.61 20.27 -11.76
C LYS A 181 -19.53 19.40 -11.14
N VAL A 182 -18.55 18.94 -11.94
CA VAL A 182 -17.38 18.22 -11.42
C VAL A 182 -16.56 19.24 -10.62
N ASP A 183 -16.66 19.15 -9.31
CA ASP A 183 -15.83 19.91 -8.39
C ASP A 183 -14.50 19.19 -8.17
N GLU A 184 -13.52 19.92 -7.62
CA GLU A 184 -12.33 19.30 -7.04
C GLU A 184 -12.75 18.22 -6.04
N LEU A 185 -12.02 17.10 -6.00
CA LEU A 185 -12.32 15.93 -5.17
C LEU A 185 -12.79 16.34 -3.79
N ALA A 186 -14.00 15.96 -3.44
CA ALA A 186 -14.68 16.46 -2.26
C ALA A 186 -14.02 15.95 -0.96
N ASP A 187 -14.11 16.78 0.07
CA ASP A 187 -13.51 16.73 1.40
C ASP A 187 -13.70 15.47 2.24
N TRP A 188 -14.39 14.46 1.75
CA TRP A 188 -14.76 13.29 2.52
C TRP A 188 -14.09 11.98 2.05
N VAL A 189 -13.20 12.07 1.07
CA VAL A 189 -12.28 11.00 0.70
C VAL A 189 -11.13 11.01 1.71
N GLY A 190 -10.98 9.95 2.50
CA GLY A 190 -9.90 9.80 3.48
C GLY A 190 -10.30 9.96 4.95
N VAL A 191 -11.57 9.84 5.29
CA VAL A 191 -12.00 9.77 6.69
C VAL A 191 -11.68 8.40 7.25
N ILE A 192 -10.70 8.34 8.14
CA ILE A 192 -10.38 7.12 8.89
C ILE A 192 -11.54 6.73 9.78
N ASN A 193 -11.90 5.47 9.72
CA ASN A 193 -12.88 4.85 10.58
C ASN A 193 -12.27 3.58 11.20
N ILE A 194 -11.92 3.64 12.48
CA ILE A 194 -11.35 2.52 13.24
C ILE A 194 -12.25 2.29 14.44
N SER A 195 -12.84 1.09 14.57
CA SER A 195 -13.74 0.76 15.67
C SER A 195 -13.01 0.63 17.01
N ASP A 196 -13.72 0.83 18.12
CA ASP A 196 -13.20 0.53 19.45
C ASP A 196 -12.87 -0.97 19.62
N ALA A 197 -13.58 -1.85 18.92
CA ALA A 197 -13.29 -3.29 18.90
C ALA A 197 -11.91 -3.57 18.27
N GLN A 198 -11.57 -2.86 17.20
CA GLN A 198 -10.25 -2.97 16.57
C GLN A 198 -9.14 -2.43 17.49
N VAL A 199 -9.38 -1.32 18.19
CA VAL A 199 -8.43 -0.79 19.20
C VAL A 199 -8.18 -1.84 20.30
N ALA A 200 -9.25 -2.44 20.86
CA ALA A 200 -9.12 -3.46 21.90
C ALA A 200 -8.36 -4.71 21.37
N TYR A 201 -8.60 -5.11 20.13
CA TYR A 201 -7.85 -6.20 19.51
C TYR A 201 -6.34 -5.90 19.45
N PHE A 202 -5.95 -4.71 19.01
CA PHE A 202 -4.53 -4.36 18.95
C PHE A 202 -3.90 -4.12 20.33
N GLU A 203 -4.69 -3.72 21.34
CA GLU A 203 -4.23 -3.70 22.73
C GLU A 203 -3.78 -5.10 23.17
N GLU A 204 -4.63 -6.12 22.99
CA GLU A 204 -4.28 -7.52 23.31
C GLU A 204 -3.07 -8.02 22.51
N VAL A 205 -2.99 -7.67 21.22
CA VAL A 205 -1.85 -8.03 20.36
C VAL A 205 -0.54 -7.42 20.86
N LEU A 206 -0.56 -6.15 21.21
CA LEU A 206 0.62 -5.42 21.69
C LEU A 206 1.08 -5.92 23.05
N GLU A 207 0.15 -6.26 23.95
CA GLU A 207 0.45 -6.90 25.25
C GLU A 207 1.05 -8.30 25.09
N ALA A 208 0.58 -9.07 24.10
CA ALA A 208 1.09 -10.41 23.83
C ALA A 208 2.46 -10.42 23.13
N ASN A 209 2.90 -9.29 22.56
CA ASN A 209 4.15 -9.15 21.82
C ASN A 209 5.02 -7.99 22.32
N PRO A 210 5.46 -8.02 23.60
CA PRO A 210 6.20 -6.90 24.21
C PRO A 210 7.64 -6.76 23.70
N ASP A 211 8.26 -7.87 23.28
CA ASP A 211 9.71 -7.97 23.04
C ASP A 211 10.08 -7.98 21.53
N VAL A 212 9.13 -7.71 20.64
CA VAL A 212 9.43 -7.64 19.19
C VAL A 212 10.42 -6.52 18.90
N ARG A 213 11.37 -6.78 17.99
CA ARG A 213 12.43 -5.81 17.66
C ARG A 213 11.94 -4.61 16.86
N TRP A 214 10.79 -4.73 16.16
CA TRP A 214 10.15 -3.65 15.39
C TRP A 214 8.67 -3.92 15.23
N THR A 215 7.87 -2.86 15.10
CA THR A 215 6.46 -2.95 14.78
C THR A 215 6.17 -2.12 13.52
N PHE A 216 5.51 -2.71 12.54
CA PHE A 216 4.95 -1.98 11.40
C PHE A 216 3.44 -1.85 11.56
N CYS A 217 2.94 -0.63 11.40
CA CYS A 217 1.52 -0.35 11.31
C CYS A 217 1.18 -0.07 9.86
N PHE A 218 0.44 -0.97 9.22
CA PHE A 218 -0.05 -0.81 7.86
C PHE A 218 -1.51 -0.41 7.91
N MET A 219 -1.89 0.59 7.15
CA MET A 219 -3.26 1.04 6.98
C MET A 219 -3.45 1.63 5.59
N HIS A 220 -4.70 1.73 5.13
CA HIS A 220 -4.94 2.33 3.82
C HIS A 220 -4.92 3.85 3.88
N ALA A 221 -5.88 4.47 4.57
CA ALA A 221 -5.93 5.92 4.66
C ALA A 221 -4.90 6.48 5.68
N PRO A 222 -4.17 7.57 5.34
CA PRO A 222 -3.19 8.16 6.23
C PRO A 222 -3.82 8.73 7.51
N PRO A 223 -3.28 8.42 8.71
CA PRO A 223 -3.93 8.74 9.97
C PRO A 223 -3.99 10.24 10.30
N TYR A 224 -3.19 11.05 9.62
CA TYR A 224 -3.11 12.49 9.85
C TYR A 224 -3.35 13.32 8.58
N PHE A 225 -3.96 12.69 7.57
CA PHE A 225 -4.31 13.35 6.33
C PHE A 225 -5.71 13.99 6.44
N THR A 226 -5.78 15.30 6.17
CA THR A 226 -7.05 16.01 6.03
C THR A 226 -6.97 16.89 4.80
N PRO A 227 -7.71 16.60 3.73
CA PRO A 227 -7.58 17.29 2.45
C PRO A 227 -7.85 18.79 2.51
N THR A 228 -8.71 19.29 3.40
CA THR A 228 -9.22 20.67 3.33
C THR A 228 -9.52 21.37 4.65
N SER A 229 -9.70 20.70 5.77
CA SER A 229 -10.14 21.33 7.01
C SER A 229 -9.02 21.89 7.89
N GLY A 230 -7.78 21.56 7.60
CA GLY A 230 -6.62 22.01 8.39
C GLY A 230 -6.47 21.36 9.77
N GLU A 231 -7.47 20.66 10.27
CA GLU A 231 -7.37 19.86 11.50
C GLU A 231 -7.17 18.39 11.13
N LYS A 232 -6.06 17.83 11.58
CA LYS A 232 -5.71 16.42 11.42
C LYS A 232 -6.35 15.65 12.58
N ASP A 233 -7.48 14.99 12.33
CA ASP A 233 -8.11 14.08 13.28
C ASP A 233 -7.70 12.64 12.94
N PRO A 234 -6.80 12.02 13.73
CA PRO A 234 -6.39 10.64 13.50
C PRO A 234 -7.45 9.62 13.94
N GLY A 235 -8.59 10.07 14.42
CA GLY A 235 -9.64 9.19 14.94
C GLY A 235 -9.11 8.24 16.01
N ASN A 236 -9.59 6.99 16.02
CA ASN A 236 -9.12 5.98 16.96
C ASN A 236 -7.67 5.51 16.73
N PHE A 237 -7.01 5.91 15.63
CA PHE A 237 -5.58 5.63 15.47
C PHE A 237 -4.73 6.26 16.59
N ALA A 238 -5.12 7.41 17.11
CA ALA A 238 -4.44 8.02 18.28
C ALA A 238 -4.42 7.09 19.51
N LYS A 239 -5.46 6.27 19.68
CA LYS A 239 -5.49 5.27 20.77
C LYS A 239 -4.48 4.15 20.48
N ILE A 240 -4.43 3.63 19.24
CA ILE A 240 -3.44 2.61 18.84
C ILE A 240 -2.03 3.18 18.97
N GLU A 241 -1.78 4.41 18.52
CA GLU A 241 -0.49 5.07 18.67
C GLU A 241 -0.07 5.22 20.15
N ALA A 242 -1.02 5.54 21.04
CA ALA A 242 -0.76 5.60 22.47
C ALA A 242 -0.37 4.21 23.06
N LEU A 243 -1.00 3.13 22.57
CA LEU A 243 -0.66 1.75 22.97
C LEU A 243 0.71 1.31 22.48
N LEU A 244 1.19 1.83 21.36
CA LEU A 244 2.54 1.56 20.86
C LEU A 244 3.62 2.09 21.83
N GLY A 245 3.38 3.18 22.52
CA GLY A 245 4.29 3.72 23.54
C GLY A 245 5.70 3.99 22.99
N ASP A 246 6.72 3.58 23.72
CA ASP A 246 8.13 3.81 23.37
C ASP A 246 8.72 2.76 22.41
N ARG A 247 7.97 1.71 22.03
CA ARG A 247 8.49 0.68 21.11
C ARG A 247 8.88 1.29 19.75
N PRO A 248 9.89 0.73 19.06
CA PRO A 248 10.23 1.18 17.73
C PRO A 248 9.12 0.76 16.75
N TYR A 249 8.60 1.73 15.98
CA TYR A 249 7.58 1.43 14.95
C TYR A 249 7.71 2.36 13.74
N THR A 250 7.12 1.91 12.64
CA THR A 250 6.94 2.68 11.40
C THR A 250 5.49 2.53 10.95
N VAL A 251 4.90 3.62 10.47
CA VAL A 251 3.53 3.64 9.93
C VAL A 251 3.57 3.78 8.42
N TYR A 252 2.85 2.88 7.72
CA TYR A 252 2.65 2.94 6.28
C TYR A 252 1.18 3.14 5.97
N SER A 253 0.94 4.03 5.02
CA SER A 253 -0.38 4.31 4.44
C SER A 253 -0.29 4.51 2.93
N ALA A 254 -1.44 4.72 2.27
CA ALA A 254 -1.60 4.82 0.83
C ALA A 254 -2.69 5.84 0.46
N HIS A 255 -3.69 5.48 -0.37
CA HIS A 255 -4.93 6.23 -0.62
C HIS A 255 -4.79 7.53 -1.43
N THR A 256 -3.77 8.33 -1.14
CA THR A 256 -3.61 9.67 -1.78
C THR A 256 -2.98 9.60 -3.17
N HIS A 257 -2.42 8.46 -3.54
CA HIS A 257 -1.61 8.26 -4.74
C HIS A 257 -0.43 9.24 -4.87
N ILE A 258 0.04 9.76 -3.72
CA ILE A 258 1.18 10.65 -3.63
C ILE A 258 2.10 10.14 -2.52
N TYR A 259 3.38 10.00 -2.83
CA TYR A 259 4.37 9.72 -1.82
C TYR A 259 4.55 10.93 -0.89
N ASP A 260 4.44 10.68 0.41
CA ASP A 260 4.73 11.66 1.46
C ASP A 260 5.50 11.01 2.61
N TYR A 261 6.32 11.80 3.27
CA TYR A 261 7.11 11.37 4.42
C TYR A 261 7.04 12.42 5.52
N GLU A 262 6.66 11.98 6.70
CA GLU A 262 6.67 12.80 7.91
C GLU A 262 7.36 12.05 9.04
N GLU A 263 8.28 12.70 9.76
CA GLU A 263 8.77 12.21 11.03
C GLU A 263 7.93 12.81 12.17
N ARG A 264 7.34 11.95 13.01
CA ARG A 264 6.54 12.34 14.16
C ARG A 264 7.06 11.63 15.41
N ASN A 265 7.46 12.40 16.42
CA ASN A 265 7.98 11.86 17.69
C ASN A 265 9.11 10.83 17.50
N GLY A 266 9.97 11.04 16.50
CA GLY A 266 11.06 10.13 16.16
C GLY A 266 10.59 8.81 15.53
N ARG A 267 9.42 8.79 14.89
CA ARG A 267 8.84 7.67 14.16
C ARG A 267 8.53 8.07 12.73
N ASP A 268 8.77 7.15 11.80
CA ASP A 268 8.51 7.36 10.38
C ASP A 268 7.03 7.11 10.07
N PHE A 269 6.40 8.08 9.42
CA PHE A 269 5.07 8.00 8.82
C PHE A 269 5.23 8.18 7.31
N ILE A 270 4.91 7.13 6.56
CA ILE A 270 5.16 7.06 5.12
C ILE A 270 3.84 6.79 4.42
N THR A 271 3.44 7.71 3.56
CA THR A 271 2.34 7.48 2.63
C THR A 271 2.94 7.08 1.29
N THR A 272 2.60 5.90 0.82
CA THR A 272 3.04 5.41 -0.49
C THR A 272 2.25 6.09 -1.60
N SER A 273 2.85 6.21 -2.78
CA SER A 273 2.11 6.56 -3.98
C SER A 273 1.35 5.34 -4.50
N THR A 274 1.27 5.10 -5.79
CA THR A 274 0.46 4.04 -6.38
C THR A 274 1.32 2.98 -7.06
N SER A 275 0.80 1.75 -7.13
CA SER A 275 1.36 0.67 -7.95
C SER A 275 0.38 0.24 -9.07
N GLY A 276 -0.58 1.12 -9.42
CA GLY A 276 -1.55 0.82 -10.48
C GLY A 276 -2.72 1.79 -10.58
N GLY A 277 -3.10 2.45 -9.50
CA GLY A 277 -4.16 3.45 -9.47
C GLY A 277 -3.82 4.72 -10.26
N ILE A 278 -4.79 5.62 -10.42
CA ILE A 278 -4.60 6.86 -11.16
C ILE A 278 -3.41 7.67 -10.64
N SER A 279 -2.64 8.23 -11.54
CA SER A 279 -1.51 9.10 -11.22
C SER A 279 -1.57 10.38 -12.04
N PHE A 280 -1.55 11.52 -11.37
CA PHE A 280 -1.50 12.83 -12.02
C PHE A 280 -0.09 13.40 -11.93
N PRO A 281 0.42 14.09 -12.97
CA PRO A 281 1.75 14.69 -12.95
C PRO A 281 1.86 15.76 -11.86
N ARG A 282 2.40 15.40 -10.71
CA ARG A 282 2.68 16.28 -9.57
C ARG A 282 3.79 15.70 -8.69
N PRO A 283 4.46 16.51 -7.87
CA PRO A 283 5.46 16.02 -6.94
C PRO A 283 4.92 14.89 -6.05
N GLY A 284 5.66 13.80 -5.91
CA GLY A 284 5.28 12.63 -5.13
C GLY A 284 4.40 11.61 -5.86
N ALA A 285 3.85 11.92 -7.04
CA ALA A 285 3.13 10.95 -7.86
C ALA A 285 4.13 10.09 -8.64
N ILE A 286 4.38 8.88 -8.15
CA ILE A 286 5.36 7.93 -8.69
C ILE A 286 4.79 6.52 -8.73
N ASP A 287 5.16 5.76 -9.74
CA ASP A 287 4.90 4.32 -9.80
C ASP A 287 6.08 3.59 -9.18
N HIS A 288 5.85 3.00 -8.01
CA HIS A 288 6.94 2.44 -7.22
C HIS A 288 6.49 1.23 -6.39
N ILE A 289 7.47 0.50 -5.92
CA ILE A 289 7.38 -0.42 -4.79
C ILE A 289 8.32 0.05 -3.69
N VAL A 290 8.02 -0.28 -2.44
CA VAL A 290 8.92 0.02 -1.32
C VAL A 290 9.67 -1.25 -0.95
N TRP A 291 10.99 -1.22 -1.04
CA TRP A 291 11.87 -2.29 -0.59
C TRP A 291 12.34 -2.03 0.83
N ILE A 292 12.12 -2.96 1.73
CA ILE A 292 12.52 -2.85 3.12
C ILE A 292 13.46 -3.98 3.49
N THR A 293 14.62 -3.63 4.01
CA THR A 293 15.55 -4.56 4.64
C THR A 293 15.47 -4.39 6.14
N ILE A 294 15.08 -5.42 6.85
CA ILE A 294 15.10 -5.45 8.31
C ILE A 294 16.51 -5.85 8.74
N ALA A 295 17.25 -4.87 9.22
CA ALA A 295 18.57 -5.04 9.79
C ALA A 295 18.52 -5.03 11.32
N HIS A 296 19.65 -5.27 11.96
CA HIS A 296 19.74 -5.28 13.44
C HIS A 296 19.40 -3.91 14.06
N GLU A 297 19.78 -2.82 13.38
CA GLU A 297 19.54 -1.45 13.84
C GLU A 297 18.13 -0.92 13.48
N GLY A 298 17.31 -1.71 12.82
CA GLY A 298 15.98 -1.34 12.34
C GLY A 298 15.83 -1.42 10.82
N PRO A 299 14.70 -0.96 10.27
CA PRO A 299 14.42 -1.04 8.84
C PRO A 299 15.29 -0.06 8.03
N LYS A 300 15.73 -0.53 6.86
CA LYS A 300 16.30 0.30 5.79
C LYS A 300 15.30 0.33 4.65
N ILE A 301 14.80 1.49 4.34
CA ILE A 301 13.65 1.71 3.45
C ILE A 301 14.16 2.36 2.16
N VAL A 302 13.75 1.80 1.02
CA VAL A 302 14.11 2.31 -0.31
C VAL A 302 12.88 2.29 -1.22
N ASN A 303 12.59 3.42 -1.85
CA ASN A 303 11.60 3.49 -2.94
C ASN A 303 12.26 3.08 -4.25
N LEU A 304 11.71 2.07 -4.89
CA LEU A 304 12.17 1.58 -6.18
C LEU A 304 11.12 1.91 -7.26
N LEU A 305 11.46 2.81 -8.16
CA LEU A 305 10.59 3.13 -9.29
C LEU A 305 10.44 1.92 -10.21
N LEU A 306 9.22 1.62 -10.64
CA LEU A 306 8.94 0.44 -11.48
C LEU A 306 9.71 0.44 -12.78
N ASN A 307 9.95 1.62 -13.37
CA ASN A 307 10.75 1.77 -14.60
C ASN A 307 12.25 1.71 -14.38
N GLY A 308 12.72 1.75 -13.12
CA GLY A 308 14.15 1.64 -12.78
C GLY A 308 14.63 0.21 -12.59
N ILE A 309 13.72 -0.77 -12.52
CA ILE A 309 14.04 -2.18 -12.30
C ILE A 309 14.00 -2.91 -13.64
N MET A 310 15.07 -3.59 -14.00
CA MET A 310 15.20 -4.26 -15.28
C MET A 310 15.69 -5.70 -15.10
N ASP A 311 15.27 -6.59 -15.99
CA ASP A 311 15.77 -7.96 -16.05
C ASP A 311 17.18 -8.03 -16.68
N LYS A 312 17.73 -9.22 -16.81
CA LYS A 312 19.06 -9.48 -17.39
C LYS A 312 19.20 -9.07 -18.85
N LYS A 313 18.11 -8.74 -19.55
CA LYS A 313 18.16 -8.25 -20.94
C LYS A 313 18.53 -6.78 -21.01
N GLY A 314 18.49 -6.07 -19.87
CA GLY A 314 18.85 -4.67 -19.74
C GLY A 314 17.78 -3.70 -20.25
N PRO A 315 18.14 -2.45 -20.55
CA PRO A 315 17.19 -1.43 -20.94
C PRO A 315 16.47 -1.80 -22.26
N PRO A 316 15.19 -1.38 -22.42
CA PRO A 316 14.49 -1.50 -23.68
C PRO A 316 15.25 -0.79 -24.81
N LYS A 317 14.91 -1.14 -26.04
CA LYS A 317 15.46 -0.44 -27.22
C LYS A 317 14.97 1.00 -27.26
N ASP A 318 15.68 1.84 -27.99
CA ASP A 318 15.57 3.32 -27.97
C ASP A 318 14.15 3.91 -28.00
N ASP A 319 13.22 3.30 -28.74
CA ASP A 319 11.84 3.70 -28.83
C ASP A 319 10.99 3.43 -27.55
N ALA A 320 11.43 2.51 -26.72
CA ALA A 320 10.76 2.18 -25.46
C ALA A 320 11.33 2.93 -24.24
N LEU A 321 12.46 3.62 -24.37
CA LEU A 321 13.06 4.41 -23.28
C LEU A 321 12.22 5.63 -22.91
N GLU A 322 11.50 6.20 -23.88
CA GLU A 322 10.57 7.33 -23.66
C GLU A 322 9.36 6.89 -22.82
N GLU A 323 8.83 5.68 -23.06
CA GLU A 323 7.68 5.14 -22.31
C GLU A 323 8.01 4.89 -20.83
N ILE A 324 9.25 4.52 -20.52
CA ILE A 324 9.65 4.26 -19.14
C ILE A 324 10.23 5.49 -18.43
N GLY A 325 10.26 6.65 -19.09
CA GLY A 325 10.68 7.92 -18.49
C GLY A 325 12.16 7.99 -18.06
N LEU A 326 13.00 7.05 -18.49
CA LEU A 326 14.42 7.03 -18.15
C LEU A 326 15.28 7.93 -19.03
N TYR A 327 14.74 8.38 -20.15
CA TYR A 327 15.46 9.22 -21.09
C TYR A 327 14.58 10.38 -21.56
N THR A 328 15.04 11.59 -21.34
CA THR A 328 14.51 12.78 -22.01
C THR A 328 15.57 13.25 -22.97
N PRO A 329 15.37 13.19 -24.30
CA PRO A 329 16.28 13.81 -25.25
C PRO A 329 16.46 15.28 -24.86
N LYS A 330 17.68 15.74 -24.75
CA LYS A 330 17.95 17.18 -24.65
C LYS A 330 17.96 17.71 -26.09
N ASP A 331 17.05 18.62 -26.38
CA ASP A 331 17.08 19.46 -27.56
C ASP A 331 18.38 20.27 -27.64
#